data_81829b4a68c925fa5e5fd86624364fac
#
_entry.id   81829b4a68c925fa5e5fd86624364fac
#
_cell.length_a   1.000
_cell.length_b   1.000
_cell.length_c   1.000
_cell.angle_alpha   90.00
_cell.angle_beta   90.00
_cell.angle_gamma   90.00
#
_symmetry.space_group_name_H-M   'P 1'
#
loop_
_entity.id
_entity.type
_entity.pdbx_description
1 polymer ?
#
loop_
_entity_poly.entity_id
_entity_poly.type
_entity_poly.pdbx_seq_one_letter_code
_entity_poly.pdbx_strand_id
1 'polypeptide(L)'
;VQIFVAMTPDETLYFANPGSWDSFNPDYYFHWADFNNEVINDWKGIASNLISIPMAHQLIGFYTVADDTDGVLKVMRSYQYYAASAISDKVSKTKWGEGNQRGGFIWHTTGSGKTMTSFKSAQLIANSNDADKVIFLTDRIELGTQSLKEYRAFADENETVQATENTYVLLTKLKSNATADTLIVTSIQKMSNIRDEDGG
;
A
#
# COMPACT_ATOMS: atom_id res chain seq x y z
N VAL A 1 6.12 -13.15 17.10
CA VAL A 1 7.09 -12.89 16.03
C VAL A 1 6.31 -12.58 14.76
N GLN A 2 6.60 -11.45 14.10
CA GLN A 2 5.89 -11.01 12.89
C GLN A 2 6.65 -11.39 11.62
N ILE A 3 7.97 -11.28 11.64
CA ILE A 3 8.83 -11.55 10.50
C ILE A 3 9.96 -12.49 10.94
N PHE A 4 10.29 -13.45 10.08
CA PHE A 4 11.46 -14.29 10.18
C PHE A 4 12.52 -13.85 9.16
N VAL A 5 13.77 -13.95 9.56
CA VAL A 5 14.93 -13.75 8.69
C VAL A 5 15.84 -14.96 8.82
N ALA A 6 16.03 -15.69 7.73
CA ALA A 6 16.97 -16.81 7.62
C ALA A 6 18.23 -16.31 6.89
N MET A 7 19.37 -16.36 7.55
CA MET A 7 20.60 -15.75 7.06
C MET A 7 21.79 -16.69 7.15
N THR A 8 22.53 -16.76 6.06
CA THR A 8 23.86 -17.34 5.95
C THR A 8 24.87 -16.22 5.61
N PRO A 9 26.18 -16.48 5.55
CA PRO A 9 27.14 -15.46 5.12
C PRO A 9 26.85 -14.88 3.71
N ASP A 10 26.27 -15.67 2.81
CA ASP A 10 26.15 -15.37 1.38
C ASP A 10 24.69 -15.32 0.88
N GLU A 11 23.73 -15.64 1.75
CA GLU A 11 22.32 -15.64 1.36
C GLU A 11 21.41 -15.23 2.54
N THR A 12 20.42 -14.41 2.24
CA THR A 12 19.39 -14.02 3.22
C THR A 12 18.00 -14.07 2.60
N LEU A 13 17.09 -14.72 3.31
CA LEU A 13 15.66 -14.76 3.00
C LEU A 13 14.88 -14.17 4.17
N TYR A 14 13.80 -13.45 3.86
CA TYR A 14 12.85 -13.00 4.87
C TYR A 14 11.41 -13.33 4.46
N PHE A 15 10.56 -13.52 5.45
CA PHE A 15 9.15 -13.86 5.24
C PHE A 15 8.32 -13.49 6.47
N ALA A 16 7.02 -13.25 6.26
CA ALA A 16 6.08 -13.04 7.36
C ALA A 16 5.83 -14.34 8.12
N ASN A 17 5.49 -14.23 9.40
CA ASN A 17 5.12 -15.39 10.20
C ASN A 17 3.86 -16.06 9.62
N PRO A 18 3.92 -17.31 9.17
CA PRO A 18 2.77 -18.01 8.60
C PRO A 18 1.70 -18.40 9.63
N GLY A 19 1.94 -18.17 10.92
CA GLY A 19 1.01 -18.52 12.01
C GLY A 19 1.05 -20.00 12.39
N SER A 20 1.01 -20.92 11.43
CA SER A 20 1.10 -22.36 11.65
C SER A 20 2.10 -23.00 10.67
N TRP A 21 2.57 -24.20 11.03
CA TRP A 21 3.47 -24.95 10.18
C TRP A 21 2.84 -25.35 8.83
N ASP A 22 1.54 -25.64 8.84
CA ASP A 22 0.81 -26.06 7.63
C ASP A 22 0.59 -24.90 6.64
N SER A 23 0.72 -23.65 7.13
CA SER A 23 0.62 -22.44 6.30
C SER A 23 1.96 -21.99 5.69
N PHE A 24 3.01 -22.78 5.88
CA PHE A 24 4.34 -22.48 5.40
C PHE A 24 4.42 -22.63 3.87
N ASN A 25 4.66 -21.53 3.15
CA ASN A 25 4.71 -21.52 1.69
C ASN A 25 6.01 -20.86 1.19
N PRO A 26 6.88 -21.63 0.49
CA PRO A 26 8.15 -21.13 -0.05
C PRO A 26 8.00 -19.95 -1.03
N ASP A 27 6.86 -19.83 -1.69
CA ASP A 27 6.59 -18.75 -2.63
C ASP A 27 6.52 -17.36 -1.95
N TYR A 28 6.42 -17.34 -0.61
CA TYR A 28 6.40 -16.12 0.21
C TYR A 28 7.74 -15.83 0.90
N TYR A 29 8.82 -16.46 0.46
CA TYR A 29 10.19 -16.14 0.89
C TYR A 29 10.82 -15.19 -0.11
N PHE A 30 11.39 -14.13 0.41
CA PHE A 30 11.90 -13.06 -0.43
C PHE A 30 13.35 -12.75 -0.11
N HIS A 31 14.12 -12.47 -1.16
CA HIS A 31 15.37 -11.75 -1.01
C HIS A 31 15.11 -10.25 -0.87
N TRP A 32 15.87 -9.61 -0.02
CA TRP A 32 15.85 -8.15 0.04
C TRP A 32 16.69 -7.59 -1.12
N ALA A 33 16.19 -6.56 -1.76
CA ALA A 33 16.91 -5.83 -2.80
C ALA A 33 17.01 -4.35 -2.44
N ASP A 34 17.95 -3.66 -3.03
CA ASP A 34 18.09 -2.21 -2.90
C ASP A 34 17.05 -1.45 -3.76
N PHE A 35 17.17 -0.12 -3.78
CA PHE A 35 16.29 0.75 -4.58
C PHE A 35 16.36 0.48 -6.09
N ASN A 36 17.49 -0.01 -6.60
CA ASN A 36 17.67 -0.38 -8.00
C ASN A 36 17.19 -1.80 -8.31
N ASN A 37 16.60 -2.48 -7.32
CA ASN A 37 16.16 -3.87 -7.38
C ASN A 37 17.32 -4.86 -7.54
N GLU A 38 18.50 -4.50 -7.04
CA GLU A 38 19.66 -5.39 -6.95
C GLU A 38 19.63 -6.13 -5.61
N VAL A 39 19.68 -7.45 -5.67
CA VAL A 39 19.55 -8.31 -4.48
C VAL A 39 20.76 -8.16 -3.58
N ILE A 40 20.50 -7.95 -2.29
CA ILE A 40 21.50 -7.90 -1.22
C ILE A 40 21.46 -9.25 -0.50
N ASN A 41 22.48 -10.08 -0.73
CA ASN A 41 22.56 -11.41 -0.13
C ASN A 41 23.50 -11.48 1.07
N ASP A 42 24.60 -10.74 1.04
CA ASP A 42 25.62 -10.81 2.08
C ASP A 42 25.11 -10.26 3.43
N TRP A 43 25.54 -10.88 4.51
CA TRP A 43 25.05 -10.55 5.85
C TRP A 43 25.38 -9.11 6.29
N LYS A 44 26.48 -8.50 5.81
CA LYS A 44 26.84 -7.12 6.15
C LYS A 44 25.92 -6.11 5.46
N GLY A 45 25.63 -6.35 4.18
CA GLY A 45 24.67 -5.58 3.42
C GLY A 45 23.29 -5.67 4.04
N ILE A 46 22.85 -6.87 4.41
CA ILE A 46 21.57 -7.08 5.11
C ILE A 46 21.55 -6.41 6.49
N ALA A 47 22.64 -6.49 7.26
CA ALA A 47 22.73 -5.84 8.57
C ALA A 47 22.61 -4.32 8.50
N SER A 48 23.18 -3.71 7.46
CA SER A 48 23.10 -2.27 7.24
C SER A 48 21.83 -1.79 6.56
N ASN A 49 21.05 -2.69 5.95
CA ASN A 49 19.81 -2.41 5.23
C ASN A 49 18.60 -2.98 5.96
N LEU A 50 18.20 -4.21 5.62
CA LEU A 50 16.94 -4.84 6.05
C LEU A 50 16.78 -4.88 7.58
N ILE A 51 17.81 -5.32 8.31
CA ILE A 51 17.78 -5.45 9.76
C ILE A 51 18.39 -4.26 10.51
N SER A 52 18.72 -3.17 9.80
CA SER A 52 19.02 -1.91 10.46
C SER A 52 17.82 -1.44 11.28
N ILE A 53 18.07 -0.79 12.42
CA ILE A 53 16.98 -0.35 13.31
C ILE A 53 15.91 0.47 12.58
N PRO A 54 16.23 1.48 11.75
CA PRO A 54 15.19 2.23 11.03
C PRO A 54 14.38 1.37 10.07
N MET A 55 15.04 0.54 9.26
CA MET A 55 14.38 -0.27 8.23
C MET A 55 13.54 -1.40 8.84
N ALA A 56 14.10 -2.17 9.75
CA ALA A 56 13.37 -3.26 10.42
C ALA A 56 12.14 -2.73 11.16
N HIS A 57 12.27 -1.61 11.85
CA HIS A 57 11.16 -0.98 12.55
C HIS A 57 10.06 -0.50 11.59
N GLN A 58 10.43 0.11 10.47
CA GLN A 58 9.48 0.51 9.44
C GLN A 58 8.78 -0.71 8.81
N LEU A 59 9.54 -1.74 8.44
CA LEU A 59 8.99 -2.93 7.80
C LEU A 59 7.96 -3.62 8.70
N ILE A 60 8.28 -3.79 9.97
CA ILE A 60 7.40 -4.40 10.96
C ILE A 60 6.19 -3.51 11.27
N GLY A 61 6.40 -2.24 11.53
CA GLY A 61 5.37 -1.33 12.01
C GLY A 61 4.42 -0.82 10.90
N PHE A 62 4.93 -0.65 9.69
CA PHE A 62 4.18 0.05 8.63
C PHE A 62 4.03 -0.73 7.33
N TYR A 63 4.94 -1.67 7.03
CA TYR A 63 4.96 -2.37 5.73
C TYR A 63 4.69 -3.87 5.85
N THR A 64 4.00 -4.26 6.90
CA THR A 64 3.41 -5.58 7.06
C THR A 64 1.89 -5.43 7.04
N VAL A 65 1.18 -6.35 6.42
CA VAL A 65 -0.27 -6.32 6.22
C VAL A 65 -0.85 -7.61 6.76
N ALA A 66 -1.86 -7.52 7.62
CA ALA A 66 -2.72 -8.64 7.94
C ALA A 66 -3.75 -8.78 6.82
N ASP A 67 -3.92 -9.97 6.27
CA ASP A 67 -4.89 -10.23 5.22
C ASP A 67 -6.01 -11.11 5.77
N ASP A 68 -7.18 -10.52 5.98
CA ASP A 68 -8.35 -11.22 6.51
C ASP A 68 -8.91 -12.28 5.55
N THR A 69 -8.50 -12.28 4.27
CA THR A 69 -8.97 -13.26 3.29
C THR A 69 -8.48 -14.66 3.63
N ASP A 70 -7.24 -14.78 4.10
CA ASP A 70 -6.57 -16.04 4.46
C ASP A 70 -6.11 -16.09 5.93
N GLY A 71 -6.26 -14.99 6.66
CA GLY A 71 -5.82 -14.87 8.05
C GLY A 71 -4.29 -14.86 8.21
N VAL A 72 -3.56 -14.56 7.14
CA VAL A 72 -2.09 -14.64 7.10
C VAL A 72 -1.47 -13.24 7.08
N LEU A 73 -0.40 -13.10 7.83
CA LEU A 73 0.42 -11.90 7.80
C LEU A 73 1.27 -11.88 6.51
N LYS A 74 1.29 -10.75 5.82
CA LYS A 74 2.06 -10.53 4.59
C LYS A 74 3.05 -9.41 4.78
N VAL A 75 4.34 -9.68 4.54
CA VAL A 75 5.39 -8.67 4.54
C VAL A 75 5.64 -8.19 3.11
N MET A 76 5.82 -6.89 2.95
CA MET A 76 6.10 -6.31 1.62
C MET A 76 7.47 -6.74 1.10
N ARG A 77 7.54 -6.97 -0.21
CA ARG A 77 8.79 -7.13 -0.93
C ARG A 77 9.51 -5.78 -1.03
N SER A 78 10.83 -5.80 -1.20
CA SER A 78 11.65 -4.59 -1.27
C SER A 78 11.12 -3.55 -2.25
N TYR A 79 10.81 -3.94 -3.49
CA TYR A 79 10.28 -3.01 -4.49
C TYR A 79 8.90 -2.44 -4.15
N GLN A 80 8.06 -3.19 -3.43
CA GLN A 80 6.78 -2.69 -2.92
C GLN A 80 6.99 -1.67 -1.81
N TYR A 81 7.92 -1.94 -0.89
CA TYR A 81 8.35 -1.01 0.14
C TYR A 81 8.83 0.31 -0.47
N TYR A 82 9.78 0.25 -1.41
CA TYR A 82 10.31 1.46 -2.03
C TYR A 82 9.25 2.23 -2.82
N ALA A 83 8.34 1.54 -3.51
CA ALA A 83 7.24 2.18 -4.21
C ALA A 83 6.29 2.90 -3.25
N ALA A 84 5.84 2.24 -2.18
CA ALA A 84 4.94 2.83 -1.20
C ALA A 84 5.58 3.99 -0.44
N SER A 85 6.86 3.85 -0.06
CA SER A 85 7.63 4.91 0.57
C SER A 85 7.79 6.13 -0.35
N ALA A 86 8.13 5.91 -1.64
CA ALA A 86 8.27 6.99 -2.60
C ALA A 86 6.96 7.76 -2.84
N ILE A 87 5.81 7.07 -2.84
CA ILE A 87 4.49 7.71 -2.96
C ILE A 87 4.21 8.56 -1.71
N SER A 88 4.36 7.99 -0.53
CA SER A 88 4.14 8.70 0.74
C SER A 88 5.06 9.91 0.87
N ASP A 89 6.34 9.75 0.59
CA ASP A 89 7.33 10.83 0.58
C ASP A 89 6.97 11.93 -0.42
N LYS A 90 6.47 11.56 -1.60
CA LYS A 90 6.06 12.54 -2.61
C LYS A 90 4.88 13.37 -2.12
N VAL A 91 3.94 12.78 -1.43
CA VAL A 91 2.78 13.49 -0.87
C VAL A 91 3.21 14.42 0.26
N SER A 92 3.94 13.90 1.26
CA SER A 92 4.33 14.66 2.45
C SER A 92 5.31 15.80 2.16
N LYS A 93 6.20 15.63 1.15
CA LYS A 93 7.20 16.65 0.78
C LYS A 93 6.73 17.64 -0.27
N THR A 94 5.56 17.43 -0.90
CA THR A 94 5.03 18.35 -1.89
C THR A 94 4.34 19.54 -1.21
N LYS A 95 4.74 20.75 -1.58
CA LYS A 95 4.03 21.98 -1.17
C LYS A 95 2.82 22.17 -2.07
N TRP A 96 1.67 21.73 -1.58
CA TRP A 96 0.40 21.84 -2.29
C TRP A 96 -0.05 23.30 -2.38
N GLY A 97 -0.48 23.74 -3.58
CA GLY A 97 -0.84 25.13 -3.85
C GLY A 97 0.29 26.00 -4.41
N GLU A 98 1.54 25.53 -4.42
CA GLU A 98 2.68 26.26 -4.98
C GLU A 98 3.26 25.54 -6.22
N GLY A 99 3.30 26.23 -7.36
CA GLY A 99 4.00 25.75 -8.55
C GLY A 99 3.36 24.53 -9.25
N ASN A 100 4.18 23.77 -9.97
CA ASN A 100 3.72 22.63 -10.78
C ASN A 100 3.68 21.34 -9.92
N GLN A 101 2.51 21.02 -9.43
CA GLN A 101 2.25 19.85 -8.56
C GLN A 101 2.05 18.60 -9.41
N ARG A 102 3.11 18.11 -10.01
CA ARG A 102 3.05 16.86 -10.77
C ARG A 102 3.14 15.67 -9.83
N GLY A 103 2.28 14.67 -10.07
CA GLY A 103 2.38 13.36 -9.47
C GLY A 103 3.62 12.59 -9.91
N GLY A 104 3.51 11.29 -9.94
CA GLY A 104 4.53 10.36 -10.41
C GLY A 104 3.88 9.13 -11.01
N PHE A 105 4.71 8.16 -11.37
CA PHE A 105 4.25 6.85 -11.79
C PHE A 105 5.14 5.77 -11.18
N ILE A 106 4.55 4.61 -10.94
CA ILE A 106 5.24 3.41 -10.50
C ILE A 106 5.03 2.33 -11.57
N TRP A 107 6.12 1.79 -12.08
CA TRP A 107 6.06 0.73 -13.07
C TRP A 107 6.08 -0.64 -12.40
N HIS A 108 4.95 -1.29 -12.39
CA HIS A 108 4.79 -2.63 -11.84
C HIS A 108 4.34 -3.62 -12.92
N THR A 109 4.92 -4.81 -12.94
CA THR A 109 4.47 -5.92 -13.79
C THR A 109 3.16 -6.53 -13.28
N THR A 110 2.51 -7.34 -14.10
CA THR A 110 1.35 -8.11 -13.67
C THR A 110 1.76 -9.11 -12.57
N GLY A 111 0.93 -9.27 -11.55
CA GLY A 111 1.20 -10.18 -10.42
C GLY A 111 2.21 -9.67 -9.38
N SER A 112 2.75 -8.46 -9.53
CA SER A 112 3.72 -7.89 -8.58
C SER A 112 3.11 -7.32 -7.29
N GLY A 113 1.80 -7.51 -7.06
CA GLY A 113 1.12 -7.01 -5.86
C GLY A 113 0.82 -5.51 -5.88
N LYS A 114 0.43 -4.98 -7.04
CA LYS A 114 0.02 -3.57 -7.21
C LYS A 114 -1.03 -3.14 -6.20
N THR A 115 -2.03 -3.98 -5.94
CA THR A 115 -3.14 -3.67 -5.02
C THR A 115 -2.62 -3.49 -3.59
N MET A 116 -1.75 -4.37 -3.11
CA MET A 116 -1.14 -4.23 -1.78
C MET A 116 -0.27 -2.98 -1.68
N THR A 117 0.53 -2.69 -2.71
CA THR A 117 1.37 -1.49 -2.75
C THR A 117 0.54 -0.22 -2.73
N SER A 118 -0.52 -0.15 -3.54
CA SER A 118 -1.41 1.01 -3.59
C SER A 118 -2.23 1.18 -2.31
N PHE A 119 -2.72 0.07 -1.74
CA PHE A 119 -3.40 0.10 -0.44
C PHE A 119 -2.49 0.65 0.65
N LYS A 120 -1.29 0.10 0.80
CA LYS A 120 -0.36 0.53 1.84
C LYS A 120 0.06 2.00 1.67
N SER A 121 0.26 2.47 0.45
CA SER A 121 0.52 3.88 0.17
C SER A 121 -0.66 4.76 0.61
N ALA A 122 -1.88 4.36 0.27
CA ALA A 122 -3.09 5.08 0.64
C ALA A 122 -3.31 5.12 2.15
N GLN A 123 -3.08 3.99 2.84
CA GLN A 123 -3.15 3.86 4.29
C GLN A 123 -2.16 4.78 4.99
N LEU A 124 -0.89 4.78 4.56
CA LEU A 124 0.14 5.64 5.13
C LEU A 124 -0.21 7.12 5.00
N ILE A 125 -0.70 7.55 3.83
CA ILE A 125 -1.09 8.94 3.58
C ILE A 125 -2.32 9.32 4.42
N ALA A 126 -3.32 8.44 4.51
CA ALA A 126 -4.50 8.67 5.31
C ALA A 126 -4.17 8.79 6.82
N ASN A 127 -3.27 7.93 7.32
CA ASN A 127 -2.90 7.89 8.73
C ASN A 127 -1.93 9.01 9.14
N SER A 128 -1.14 9.54 8.21
CA SER A 128 -0.25 10.70 8.47
C SER A 128 -0.97 12.04 8.46
N ASN A 129 -2.22 12.10 8.02
CA ASN A 129 -3.00 13.31 7.78
C ASN A 129 -2.34 14.27 6.75
N ASP A 130 -1.55 13.72 5.83
CA ASP A 130 -0.95 14.49 4.74
C ASP A 130 -1.97 14.84 3.64
N ALA A 131 -3.14 14.20 3.66
CA ALA A 131 -4.25 14.47 2.76
C ALA A 131 -5.61 14.27 3.46
N ASP A 132 -6.57 15.14 3.18
CA ASP A 132 -7.96 15.01 3.69
C ASP A 132 -8.70 13.84 3.05
N LYS A 133 -8.37 13.52 1.80
CA LYS A 133 -8.96 12.44 1.01
C LYS A 133 -7.89 11.70 0.23
N VAL A 134 -7.98 10.38 0.26
CA VAL A 134 -7.18 9.48 -0.58
C VAL A 134 -8.12 8.71 -1.47
N ILE A 135 -7.98 8.87 -2.79
CA ILE A 135 -8.88 8.27 -3.76
C ILE A 135 -8.11 7.26 -4.59
N PHE A 136 -8.50 5.99 -4.48
CA PHE A 136 -8.03 4.95 -5.39
C PHE A 136 -8.97 4.88 -6.60
N LEU A 137 -8.43 5.24 -7.75
CA LEU A 137 -9.18 5.35 -9.00
C LEU A 137 -8.85 4.17 -9.92
N THR A 138 -9.89 3.42 -10.31
CA THR A 138 -9.76 2.31 -11.26
C THR A 138 -10.36 2.66 -12.62
N ASP A 139 -9.82 2.07 -13.69
CA ASP A 139 -10.34 2.26 -15.06
C ASP A 139 -11.63 1.47 -15.32
N ARG A 140 -11.85 0.36 -14.61
CA ARG A 140 -12.98 -0.54 -14.80
C ARG A 140 -13.73 -0.79 -13.48
N ILE A 141 -15.04 -0.94 -13.59
CA ILE A 141 -15.91 -1.18 -12.44
C ILE A 141 -15.59 -2.53 -11.76
N GLU A 142 -15.35 -3.58 -12.56
CA GLU A 142 -15.00 -4.91 -12.04
C GLU A 142 -13.67 -4.90 -11.26
N LEU A 143 -12.66 -4.21 -11.77
CA LEU A 143 -11.38 -4.03 -11.06
C LEU A 143 -11.57 -3.22 -9.77
N GLY A 144 -12.48 -2.25 -9.78
CA GLY A 144 -12.86 -1.50 -8.59
C GLY A 144 -13.46 -2.38 -7.51
N THR A 145 -14.31 -3.34 -7.89
CA THR A 145 -14.94 -4.28 -6.96
C THR A 145 -13.91 -5.24 -6.35
N GLN A 146 -13.02 -5.78 -7.18
CA GLN A 146 -11.94 -6.65 -6.71
C GLN A 146 -10.98 -5.89 -5.79
N SER A 147 -10.50 -4.72 -6.22
CA SER A 147 -9.60 -3.89 -5.42
C SER A 147 -10.25 -3.47 -4.09
N LEU A 148 -11.54 -3.15 -4.08
CA LEU A 148 -12.27 -2.83 -2.87
C LEU A 148 -12.31 -4.01 -1.89
N LYS A 149 -12.55 -5.24 -2.40
CA LYS A 149 -12.54 -6.45 -1.57
C LYS A 149 -11.15 -6.67 -0.96
N GLU A 150 -10.10 -6.56 -1.76
CA GLU A 150 -8.72 -6.71 -1.31
C GLU A 150 -8.34 -5.58 -0.30
N TYR A 151 -8.71 -4.33 -0.58
CA TYR A 151 -8.47 -3.21 0.33
C TYR A 151 -9.15 -3.41 1.69
N ARG A 152 -10.38 -3.90 1.70
CA ARG A 152 -11.10 -4.21 2.95
C ARG A 152 -10.46 -5.36 3.71
N ALA A 153 -9.93 -6.34 3.01
CA ALA A 153 -9.21 -7.46 3.63
C ALA A 153 -7.86 -7.04 4.25
N PHE A 154 -7.26 -5.97 3.74
CA PHE A 154 -5.99 -5.43 4.24
C PHE A 154 -6.17 -4.32 5.30
N ALA A 155 -7.38 -3.78 5.44
CA ALA A 155 -7.66 -2.70 6.38
C ALA A 155 -7.70 -3.22 7.82
N ASP A 156 -7.16 -2.44 8.74
CA ASP A 156 -7.25 -2.72 10.17
C ASP A 156 -8.69 -2.50 10.69
N GLU A 157 -9.02 -3.04 11.86
CA GLU A 157 -10.36 -2.96 12.48
C GLU A 157 -10.89 -1.52 12.62
N ASN A 158 -10.00 -0.55 12.74
CA ASN A 158 -10.34 0.88 12.88
C ASN A 158 -10.33 1.64 11.55
N GLU A 159 -9.99 0.99 10.46
CA GLU A 159 -9.90 1.61 9.14
C GLU A 159 -11.14 1.31 8.31
N THR A 160 -11.67 2.32 7.66
CA THR A 160 -12.84 2.15 6.79
C THR A 160 -12.48 2.45 5.33
N VAL A 161 -12.61 1.43 4.48
CA VAL A 161 -12.46 1.56 3.04
C VAL A 161 -13.83 1.74 2.41
N GLN A 162 -14.10 2.92 1.89
CA GLN A 162 -15.40 3.29 1.36
C GLN A 162 -15.56 2.89 -0.10
N ALA A 163 -16.67 2.19 -0.37
CA ALA A 163 -17.16 1.94 -1.71
C ALA A 163 -18.04 3.08 -2.21
N THR A 164 -18.07 3.26 -3.52
CA THR A 164 -19.00 4.18 -4.15
C THR A 164 -19.92 3.41 -5.10
N GLU A 165 -21.19 3.26 -4.73
CA GLU A 165 -22.18 2.57 -5.55
C GLU A 165 -22.56 3.40 -6.79
N ASN A 166 -22.70 4.70 -6.61
CA ASN A 166 -23.06 5.65 -7.66
C ASN A 166 -22.37 7.01 -7.46
N THR A 167 -22.55 7.91 -8.42
CA THR A 167 -21.94 9.26 -8.43
C THR A 167 -22.42 10.11 -7.24
N TYR A 168 -23.66 10.00 -6.82
CA TYR A 168 -24.22 10.75 -5.70
C TYR A 168 -23.54 10.33 -4.38
N VAL A 169 -23.38 9.03 -4.13
CA VAL A 169 -22.66 8.52 -2.96
C VAL A 169 -21.21 8.97 -2.97
N LEU A 170 -20.55 8.95 -4.14
CA LEU A 170 -19.19 9.47 -4.27
C LEU A 170 -19.12 10.95 -3.89
N LEU A 171 -20.01 11.78 -4.41
CA LEU A 171 -20.03 13.22 -4.10
C LEU A 171 -20.26 13.47 -2.60
N THR A 172 -21.17 12.74 -1.98
CA THR A 172 -21.42 12.82 -0.54
C THR A 172 -20.17 12.50 0.26
N LYS A 173 -19.44 11.44 -0.09
CA LYS A 173 -18.20 11.05 0.59
C LYS A 173 -17.06 12.04 0.37
N LEU A 174 -16.96 12.62 -0.81
CA LEU A 174 -15.96 13.66 -1.09
C LEU A 174 -16.19 14.93 -0.27
N LYS A 175 -17.46 15.30 -0.04
CA LYS A 175 -17.85 16.47 0.80
C LYS A 175 -17.83 16.15 2.30
N SER A 176 -17.78 14.91 2.71
CA SER A 176 -17.79 14.49 4.12
C SER A 176 -16.46 14.81 4.81
N ASN A 177 -16.52 15.28 6.05
CA ASN A 177 -15.34 15.45 6.92
C ASN A 177 -15.16 14.28 7.91
N ALA A 178 -15.92 13.20 7.75
CA ALA A 178 -15.78 12.05 8.62
C ALA A 178 -14.49 11.28 8.27
N THR A 179 -13.74 10.86 9.27
CA THR A 179 -12.50 10.06 9.11
C THR A 179 -12.76 8.74 8.39
N ALA A 180 -13.96 8.16 8.55
CA ALA A 180 -14.38 6.97 7.83
C ALA A 180 -14.43 7.17 6.30
N ASP A 181 -14.52 8.39 5.80
CA ASP A 181 -14.57 8.72 4.38
C ASP A 181 -13.22 9.23 3.83
N THR A 182 -12.12 8.98 4.54
CA THR A 182 -10.78 9.40 4.09
C THR A 182 -10.29 8.56 2.91
N LEU A 183 -10.43 7.23 2.95
CA LEU A 183 -10.00 6.32 1.88
C LEU A 183 -11.21 5.86 1.05
N ILE A 184 -11.23 6.26 -0.23
CA ILE A 184 -12.34 6.03 -1.16
C ILE A 184 -11.84 5.24 -2.37
N VAL A 185 -12.54 4.15 -2.70
CA VAL A 185 -12.31 3.39 -3.94
C VAL A 185 -13.44 3.68 -4.92
N THR A 186 -13.08 4.13 -6.12
CA THR A 186 -14.06 4.50 -7.17
C THR A 186 -13.52 4.22 -8.57
N SER A 187 -14.36 4.36 -9.59
CA SER A 187 -13.96 4.22 -11.00
C SER A 187 -13.89 5.57 -11.71
N ILE A 188 -13.09 5.62 -12.79
CA ILE A 188 -12.97 6.79 -13.66
C ILE A 188 -14.35 7.24 -14.16
N GLN A 189 -15.24 6.28 -14.53
CA GLN A 189 -16.57 6.60 -15.05
C GLN A 189 -17.43 7.33 -14.02
N LYS A 190 -17.36 6.93 -12.74
CA LYS A 190 -18.11 7.61 -11.68
C LYS A 190 -17.51 8.98 -11.37
N MET A 191 -16.19 9.07 -11.35
CA MET A 191 -15.51 10.35 -11.12
C MET A 191 -15.78 11.35 -12.23
N SER A 192 -15.75 10.94 -13.51
CA SER A 192 -16.01 11.82 -14.65
C SER A 192 -17.46 12.32 -14.75
N ASN A 193 -18.39 11.66 -14.06
CA ASN A 193 -19.79 12.08 -13.98
C ASN A 193 -20.06 13.12 -12.89
N ILE A 194 -19.07 13.43 -12.05
CA ILE A 194 -19.19 14.52 -11.09
C ILE A 194 -19.07 15.83 -11.87
N ARG A 195 -20.12 16.66 -11.74
CA ARG A 195 -20.14 18.01 -12.28
C ARG A 195 -20.26 18.98 -11.11
N ASP A 196 -19.65 20.14 -11.23
CA ASP A 196 -19.87 21.22 -10.30
C ASP A 196 -21.34 21.69 -10.38
N GLU A 197 -21.89 22.14 -9.26
CA GLU A 197 -23.27 22.63 -9.21
C GLU A 197 -23.51 23.82 -10.15
N ASP A 198 -22.43 24.46 -10.62
CA ASP A 198 -22.43 25.59 -11.55
C ASP A 198 -22.27 25.18 -13.03
N GLY A 199 -22.27 23.88 -13.35
CA GLY A 199 -22.33 23.38 -14.75
C GLY A 199 -21.08 23.52 -15.56
N GLY A 200 -19.91 23.68 -14.91
CA GLY A 200 -18.58 23.71 -15.56
C GLY A 200 -17.94 22.34 -15.69
#